data_f017978be62b3f571860733eaced10ea
#
_entry.id   f017978be62b3f571860733eaced10ea
#
_cell.length_a   1.000
_cell.length_b   1.000
_cell.length_c   1.000
_cell.angle_alpha   90.00
_cell.angle_beta   90.00
_cell.angle_gamma   90.00
#
_symmetry.space_group_name_H-M   'P 1'
#
loop_
_entity.id
_entity.type
_entity.pdbx_description
1 polymer ?
#
loop_
_entity_poly.entity_id
_entity_poly.type
_entity_poly.pdbx_seq_one_letter_code
_entity_poly.pdbx_strand_id
1 'polypeptide(L)'
;MMTYRDAWFELALLTNGRSFPRHTHDEFVISANLSGLETVWLDGETFVATNDMVTTYNPNQLQGSDNAFDRWQCASLYAHPQAFEHYFHQTFRFSRGWNPSAQLASELKQLVTSDVDDSTRQERIILLLAGLMENQHPMPSQGQVKEAERITRIKGGLLNDLSDVPTLDQLAQQENLSVAHLVRSFNQAVGLPPLAWLMQRRMCKARELLRQGAAISQVAGDVGFADQAHFTKAFNRYNAMTPGQFRRINF
;
A
#
# COMPACT_ATOMS: atom_id res chain seq x y z
N MET A 1 4.91 3.76 17.89
CA MET A 1 4.56 2.81 18.96
C MET A 1 3.24 2.17 18.59
N MET A 2 3.17 0.84 18.59
CA MET A 2 1.91 0.10 18.39
C MET A 2 1.03 0.28 19.62
N THR A 3 -0.25 0.60 19.42
CA THR A 3 -1.20 0.88 20.52
C THR A 3 -2.32 -0.16 20.62
N TYR A 4 -2.58 -0.90 19.52
CA TYR A 4 -3.56 -1.98 19.47
C TYR A 4 -3.27 -2.93 18.31
N ARG A 5 -3.58 -4.22 18.45
CA ARG A 5 -3.52 -5.21 17.38
C ARG A 5 -4.47 -6.37 17.65
N ASP A 6 -5.23 -6.77 16.61
CA ASP A 6 -6.01 -8.00 16.57
C ASP A 6 -5.75 -8.77 15.25
N ALA A 7 -6.66 -9.67 14.88
CA ALA A 7 -6.55 -10.44 13.63
C ALA A 7 -6.74 -9.58 12.36
N TRP A 8 -7.42 -8.44 12.47
CA TRP A 8 -7.87 -7.63 11.34
C TRP A 8 -7.25 -6.24 11.29
N PHE A 9 -6.90 -5.68 12.45
CA PHE A 9 -6.51 -4.29 12.59
C PHE A 9 -5.25 -4.13 13.42
N GLU A 10 -4.43 -3.16 13.03
CA GLU A 10 -3.32 -2.68 13.84
C GLU A 10 -3.38 -1.15 13.91
N LEU A 11 -3.28 -0.59 15.11
CA LEU A 11 -3.17 0.85 15.34
C LEU A 11 -1.77 1.21 15.80
N ALA A 12 -1.20 2.22 15.20
CA ALA A 12 0.11 2.73 15.55
C ALA A 12 0.10 4.26 15.71
N LEU A 13 0.80 4.73 16.73
CA LEU A 13 1.21 6.11 16.87
C LEU A 13 2.64 6.25 16.35
N LEU A 14 2.81 6.94 15.25
CA LEU A 14 4.10 7.25 14.64
C LEU A 14 4.59 8.60 15.16
N THR A 15 5.84 8.67 15.56
CA THR A 15 6.45 9.88 16.14
C THR A 15 7.83 10.10 15.55
N ASN A 16 8.32 11.34 15.58
CA ASN A 16 9.66 11.72 15.12
C ASN A 16 9.85 11.51 13.62
N GLY A 17 9.20 12.37 12.86
CA GLY A 17 9.14 12.35 11.41
C GLY A 17 10.47 12.13 10.72
N ARG A 18 10.58 10.99 10.07
CA ARG A 18 11.60 10.71 9.05
C ARG A 18 10.89 10.62 7.73
N SER A 19 11.58 11.01 6.67
CA SER A 19 11.09 10.72 5.31
C SER A 19 10.90 9.22 5.14
N PHE A 20 9.74 8.84 4.62
CA PHE A 20 9.46 7.46 4.23
C PHE A 20 9.72 7.33 2.73
N PRO A 21 10.80 6.64 2.32
CA PRO A 21 11.04 6.39 0.91
C PRO A 21 9.87 5.61 0.31
N ARG A 22 9.73 5.63 -1.01
CA ARG A 22 8.64 4.94 -1.70
C ARG A 22 8.61 3.45 -1.35
N HIS A 23 7.49 3.00 -0.81
CA HIS A 23 7.26 1.65 -0.33
C HIS A 23 5.79 1.25 -0.50
N THR A 24 5.45 0.00 -0.21
CA THR A 24 4.08 -0.53 -0.25
C THR A 24 3.77 -1.23 1.05
N HIS A 25 2.49 -1.27 1.42
CA HIS A 25 1.94 -2.12 2.48
C HIS A 25 1.08 -3.23 1.89
N ASP A 26 0.95 -4.34 2.59
CA ASP A 26 0.06 -5.44 2.21
C ASP A 26 -1.38 -5.17 2.70
N GLU A 27 -1.53 -4.25 3.65
CA GLU A 27 -2.78 -3.80 4.27
C GLU A 27 -3.31 -2.51 3.61
N PHE A 28 -4.56 -2.19 3.86
CA PHE A 28 -5.04 -0.82 3.76
C PHE A 28 -4.39 0.02 4.87
N VAL A 29 -3.92 1.22 4.53
CA VAL A 29 -3.42 2.15 5.54
C VAL A 29 -4.29 3.40 5.54
N ILE A 30 -4.77 3.77 6.71
CA ILE A 30 -5.54 4.98 6.96
C ILE A 30 -4.80 5.79 8.00
N SER A 31 -4.42 7.03 7.68
CA SER A 31 -3.60 7.83 8.59
C SER A 31 -4.14 9.24 8.77
N ALA A 32 -3.88 9.83 9.94
CA ALA A 32 -4.19 11.23 10.22
C ALA A 32 -3.07 11.86 11.05
N ASN A 33 -2.59 13.03 10.64
CA ASN A 33 -1.59 13.76 11.40
C ASN A 33 -2.17 14.33 12.71
N LEU A 34 -1.50 14.05 13.83
CA LEU A 34 -1.81 14.68 15.13
C LEU A 34 -1.13 16.04 15.22
N SER A 35 0.10 16.14 14.71
CA SER A 35 0.88 17.37 14.68
C SER A 35 1.82 17.36 13.47
N GLY A 36 2.16 18.55 12.99
CA GLY A 36 3.01 18.74 11.81
C GLY A 36 2.24 18.57 10.49
N LEU A 37 2.98 18.71 9.41
CA LEU A 37 2.50 18.52 8.04
C LEU A 37 3.35 17.44 7.37
N GLU A 38 2.76 16.72 6.46
CA GLU A 38 3.41 15.67 5.71
C GLU A 38 3.17 15.89 4.21
N THR A 39 4.23 15.90 3.42
CA THR A 39 4.11 15.89 1.97
C THR A 39 4.07 14.43 1.51
N VAL A 40 2.92 14.00 1.04
CA VAL A 40 2.67 12.63 0.59
C VAL A 40 2.81 12.56 -0.92
N TRP A 41 3.57 11.56 -1.38
CA TRP A 41 3.59 11.13 -2.77
C TRP A 41 2.84 9.80 -2.90
N LEU A 42 1.88 9.74 -3.82
CA LEU A 42 1.03 8.58 -4.05
C LEU A 42 0.73 8.40 -5.54
N ASP A 43 1.13 7.28 -6.13
CA ASP A 43 0.86 6.91 -7.53
C ASP A 43 1.15 8.04 -8.56
N GLY A 44 2.18 8.85 -8.33
CA GLY A 44 2.58 9.94 -9.24
C GLY A 44 2.04 11.33 -8.85
N GLU A 45 1.12 11.41 -7.92
CA GLU A 45 0.59 12.66 -7.38
C GLU A 45 1.27 13.03 -6.06
N THR A 46 1.37 14.33 -5.79
CA THR A 46 1.89 14.84 -4.52
C THR A 46 0.88 15.78 -3.90
N PHE A 47 0.61 15.61 -2.62
CA PHE A 47 -0.26 16.49 -1.83
C PHE A 47 0.27 16.68 -0.42
N VAL A 48 -0.23 17.71 0.27
CA VAL A 48 0.10 17.97 1.67
C VAL A 48 -1.00 17.41 2.55
N ALA A 49 -0.66 16.49 3.43
CA ALA A 49 -1.55 15.96 4.44
C ALA A 49 -1.55 16.91 5.66
N THR A 50 -2.71 17.49 5.92
CA THR A 50 -2.98 18.39 7.05
C THR A 50 -3.62 17.65 8.23
N ASN A 51 -3.81 18.32 9.36
CA ASN A 51 -4.35 17.71 10.58
C ASN A 51 -5.88 17.47 10.53
N ASP A 52 -6.57 17.97 9.52
CA ASP A 52 -8.02 17.91 9.34
C ASP A 52 -8.44 16.97 8.21
N MET A 53 -7.52 16.15 7.73
CA MET A 53 -7.80 15.15 6.72
C MET A 53 -7.27 13.75 7.13
N VAL A 54 -7.83 12.75 6.49
CA VAL A 54 -7.37 11.36 6.53
C VAL A 54 -6.69 11.02 5.21
N THR A 55 -5.51 10.45 5.25
CA THR A 55 -4.85 9.84 4.09
C THR A 55 -5.21 8.37 4.02
N THR A 56 -5.39 7.85 2.81
CA THR A 56 -5.88 6.50 2.57
C THR A 56 -5.06 5.82 1.47
N TYR A 57 -4.58 4.62 1.75
CA TYR A 57 -3.75 3.85 0.84
C TYR A 57 -4.30 2.44 0.68
N ASN A 58 -4.37 1.99 -0.56
CA ASN A 58 -4.81 0.62 -0.86
C ASN A 58 -3.67 -0.37 -0.68
N PRO A 59 -3.96 -1.65 -0.43
CA PRO A 59 -2.96 -2.71 -0.44
C PRO A 59 -2.09 -2.65 -1.68
N ASN A 60 -0.79 -2.74 -1.47
CA ASN A 60 0.23 -2.72 -2.51
C ASN A 60 0.26 -1.43 -3.38
N GLN A 61 -0.34 -0.35 -2.92
CA GLN A 61 -0.22 0.96 -3.53
C GLN A 61 1.12 1.57 -3.15
N LEU A 62 1.83 2.11 -4.13
CA LEU A 62 3.12 2.74 -3.89
C LEU A 62 2.92 4.12 -3.29
N GLN A 63 3.53 4.32 -2.15
CA GLN A 63 3.45 5.57 -1.39
C GLN A 63 4.82 5.96 -0.83
N GLY A 64 4.98 7.21 -0.53
CA GLY A 64 6.12 7.75 0.19
C GLY A 64 5.77 9.10 0.77
N SER A 65 6.52 9.56 1.76
CA SER A 65 6.28 10.88 2.33
C SER A 65 7.53 11.53 2.88
N ASP A 66 7.49 12.86 2.92
CA ASP A 66 8.47 13.72 3.52
C ASP A 66 7.85 14.52 4.67
N ASN A 67 8.43 14.40 5.84
CA ASN A 67 8.03 15.11 7.05
C ASN A 67 9.06 16.20 7.36
N ALA A 68 8.67 17.43 7.12
CA ALA A 68 9.57 18.58 7.26
C ALA A 68 9.79 19.05 8.71
N PHE A 69 9.15 18.43 9.72
CA PHE A 69 9.10 18.94 11.09
C PHE A 69 9.55 17.92 12.13
N ASP A 70 10.41 18.35 13.06
CA ASP A 70 10.95 17.54 14.17
C ASP A 70 9.91 16.99 15.15
N ARG A 71 8.67 17.50 15.12
CA ARG A 71 7.57 17.11 16.02
C ARG A 71 6.37 16.51 15.29
N TRP A 72 6.59 15.88 14.15
CA TRP A 72 5.54 15.20 13.44
C TRP A 72 5.04 13.97 14.23
N GLN A 73 3.73 13.84 14.32
CA GLN A 73 3.06 12.67 14.89
C GLN A 73 1.87 12.31 14.02
N CYS A 74 1.66 11.01 13.82
CA CYS A 74 0.59 10.49 12.99
C CYS A 74 -0.06 9.26 13.63
N ALA A 75 -1.37 9.23 13.65
CA ALA A 75 -2.16 8.04 13.93
C ALA A 75 -2.32 7.24 12.64
N SER A 76 -2.01 5.94 12.66
CA SER A 76 -2.16 5.06 11.51
C SER A 76 -2.92 3.81 11.90
N LEU A 77 -3.94 3.49 11.11
CA LEU A 77 -4.69 2.24 11.14
C LEU A 77 -4.27 1.39 9.94
N TYR A 78 -3.82 0.19 10.20
CA TYR A 78 -3.58 -0.85 9.19
C TYR A 78 -4.74 -1.83 9.25
N ALA A 79 -5.43 -2.03 8.13
CA ALA A 79 -6.57 -2.93 8.04
C ALA A 79 -6.27 -4.05 7.03
N HIS A 80 -6.39 -5.29 7.49
CA HIS A 80 -6.22 -6.45 6.61
C HIS A 80 -7.24 -6.41 5.46
N PRO A 81 -6.87 -6.72 4.21
CA PRO A 81 -7.79 -6.65 3.07
C PRO A 81 -9.10 -7.42 3.26
N GLN A 82 -9.03 -8.59 3.89
CA GLN A 82 -10.21 -9.41 4.18
C GLN A 82 -11.12 -8.83 5.28
N ALA A 83 -10.70 -7.83 6.05
CA ALA A 83 -11.55 -7.16 7.03
C ALA A 83 -12.78 -6.53 6.38
N PHE A 84 -12.65 -5.99 5.16
CA PHE A 84 -13.77 -5.41 4.43
C PHE A 84 -14.79 -6.46 4.02
N GLU A 85 -14.35 -7.63 3.57
CA GLU A 85 -15.25 -8.74 3.27
C GLU A 85 -15.90 -9.30 4.54
N HIS A 86 -15.14 -9.43 5.62
CA HIS A 86 -15.61 -9.95 6.91
C HIS A 86 -16.67 -9.05 7.55
N TYR A 87 -16.42 -7.74 7.65
CA TYR A 87 -17.31 -6.81 8.37
C TYR A 87 -18.37 -6.15 7.48
N PHE A 88 -18.08 -5.96 6.19
CA PHE A 88 -18.94 -5.21 5.28
C PHE A 88 -19.48 -6.05 4.12
N HIS A 89 -19.13 -7.33 4.03
CA HIS A 89 -19.55 -8.28 2.98
C HIS A 89 -19.28 -7.80 1.55
N GLN A 90 -18.21 -7.03 1.37
CA GLN A 90 -17.82 -6.52 0.06
C GLN A 90 -16.30 -6.30 -0.03
N THR A 91 -15.79 -6.41 -1.25
CA THR A 91 -14.44 -5.93 -1.56
C THR A 91 -14.43 -4.41 -1.62
N PHE A 92 -13.35 -3.79 -1.20
CA PHE A 92 -13.25 -2.35 -1.14
C PHE A 92 -11.94 -1.84 -1.75
N ARG A 93 -11.97 -0.60 -2.24
CA ARG A 93 -10.79 0.14 -2.69
C ARG A 93 -11.05 1.63 -2.54
N PHE A 94 -10.12 2.34 -1.92
CA PHE A 94 -10.13 3.80 -1.90
C PHE A 94 -9.93 4.35 -3.32
N SER A 95 -10.79 5.26 -3.75
CA SER A 95 -10.70 5.94 -5.05
C SER A 95 -9.71 7.10 -5.03
N ARG A 96 -9.41 7.65 -3.86
CA ARG A 96 -8.48 8.76 -3.63
C ARG A 96 -7.54 8.45 -2.49
N GLY A 97 -6.35 9.06 -2.50
CA GLY A 97 -5.35 8.96 -1.44
C GLY A 97 -5.62 9.83 -0.20
N TRP A 98 -6.69 10.60 -0.19
CA TRP A 98 -7.02 11.52 0.89
C TRP A 98 -8.53 11.79 0.98
N ASN A 99 -9.00 12.13 2.19
CA ASN A 99 -10.38 12.52 2.48
C ASN A 99 -10.35 13.74 3.42
N PRO A 100 -10.91 14.91 3.00
CA PRO A 100 -10.91 16.13 3.80
C PRO A 100 -12.04 16.09 4.84
N SER A 101 -11.90 15.27 5.87
CA SER A 101 -12.87 15.14 6.94
C SER A 101 -12.17 15.29 8.30
N ALA A 102 -12.33 16.46 8.90
CA ALA A 102 -11.83 16.73 10.25
C ALA A 102 -12.46 15.78 11.29
N GLN A 103 -13.71 15.36 11.08
CA GLN A 103 -14.38 14.38 11.93
C GLN A 103 -13.65 13.03 11.90
N LEU A 104 -13.46 12.43 10.71
CA LEU A 104 -12.78 11.14 10.56
C LEU A 104 -11.32 11.21 11.05
N ALA A 105 -10.64 12.34 10.80
CA ALA A 105 -9.30 12.57 11.34
C ALA A 105 -9.30 12.60 12.88
N SER A 106 -10.30 13.27 13.49
CA SER A 106 -10.44 13.30 14.95
C SER A 106 -10.76 11.92 15.53
N GLU A 107 -11.63 11.14 14.88
CA GLU A 107 -11.97 9.78 15.30
C GLU A 107 -10.74 8.87 15.28
N LEU A 108 -9.94 8.91 14.20
CA LEU A 108 -8.71 8.12 14.10
C LEU A 108 -7.68 8.53 15.18
N LYS A 109 -7.54 9.82 15.46
CA LYS A 109 -6.67 10.31 16.54
C LYS A 109 -7.12 9.77 17.91
N GLN A 110 -8.43 9.81 18.18
CA GLN A 110 -8.98 9.27 19.43
C GLN A 110 -8.75 7.76 19.59
N LEU A 111 -8.80 6.99 18.51
CA LEU A 111 -8.52 5.54 18.53
C LEU A 111 -7.14 5.20 19.09
N VAL A 112 -6.12 6.01 18.80
CA VAL A 112 -4.76 5.78 19.28
C VAL A 112 -4.45 6.41 20.64
N THR A 113 -5.25 7.40 21.08
CA THR A 113 -4.99 8.17 22.31
C THR A 113 -5.92 7.83 23.47
N SER A 114 -7.10 7.23 23.18
CA SER A 114 -8.09 6.90 24.22
C SER A 114 -7.77 5.57 24.90
N ASP A 115 -7.96 5.54 26.20
CA ASP A 115 -7.94 4.33 27.01
C ASP A 115 -9.36 3.71 27.01
N VAL A 116 -9.60 2.84 26.04
CA VAL A 116 -10.86 2.09 25.88
C VAL A 116 -10.54 0.59 25.72
N ASP A 117 -11.49 -0.26 26.10
CA ASP A 117 -11.33 -1.71 25.89
C ASP A 117 -11.30 -2.08 24.40
N ASP A 118 -10.78 -3.27 24.14
CA ASP A 118 -10.53 -3.75 22.78
C ASP A 118 -11.81 -3.89 21.95
N SER A 119 -12.93 -4.29 22.54
CA SER A 119 -14.22 -4.43 21.87
C SER A 119 -14.76 -3.06 21.42
N THR A 120 -14.73 -2.09 22.31
CA THR A 120 -15.13 -0.69 22.00
C THR A 120 -14.21 -0.10 20.92
N ARG A 121 -12.91 -0.40 20.98
CA ARG A 121 -11.94 0.07 19.99
C ARG A 121 -12.23 -0.52 18.62
N GLN A 122 -12.50 -1.83 18.54
CA GLN A 122 -12.84 -2.52 17.30
C GLN A 122 -14.11 -1.97 16.68
N GLU A 123 -15.19 -1.74 17.47
CA GLU A 123 -16.43 -1.11 16.98
C GLU A 123 -16.17 0.27 16.38
N ARG A 124 -15.37 1.09 17.03
CA ARG A 124 -15.01 2.43 16.54
C ARG A 124 -14.19 2.36 15.24
N ILE A 125 -13.29 1.38 15.08
CA ILE A 125 -12.56 1.15 13.83
C ILE A 125 -13.55 0.82 12.71
N ILE A 126 -14.50 -0.09 12.96
CA ILE A 126 -15.52 -0.47 11.97
C ILE A 126 -16.37 0.76 11.56
N LEU A 127 -16.77 1.60 12.50
CA LEU A 127 -17.52 2.84 12.21
C LEU A 127 -16.69 3.84 11.39
N LEU A 128 -15.41 4.02 11.73
CA LEU A 128 -14.49 4.86 10.94
C LEU A 128 -14.39 4.37 9.50
N LEU A 129 -14.21 3.06 9.29
CA LEU A 129 -14.14 2.45 7.95
C LEU A 129 -15.46 2.61 7.21
N ALA A 130 -16.62 2.42 7.86
CA ALA A 130 -17.94 2.67 7.26
C ALA A 130 -18.08 4.12 6.78
N GLY A 131 -17.71 5.09 7.61
CA GLY A 131 -17.74 6.52 7.25
C GLY A 131 -16.79 6.86 6.07
N LEU A 132 -15.63 6.22 6.01
CA LEU A 132 -14.72 6.37 4.86
C LEU A 132 -15.30 5.76 3.58
N MET A 133 -16.02 4.65 3.66
CA MET A 133 -16.67 4.01 2.51
C MET A 133 -17.82 4.86 1.96
N GLU A 134 -18.62 5.48 2.81
CA GLU A 134 -19.73 6.36 2.41
C GLU A 134 -19.25 7.64 1.72
N ASN A 135 -18.09 8.15 2.08
CA ASN A 135 -17.50 9.36 1.51
C ASN A 135 -16.74 9.14 0.18
N GLN A 136 -16.87 7.98 -0.45
CA GLN A 136 -16.27 7.72 -1.76
C GLN A 136 -17.09 8.41 -2.87
N HIS A 137 -16.43 9.19 -3.71
CA HIS A 137 -17.03 10.05 -4.74
C HIS A 137 -16.99 9.49 -6.17
N PRO A 138 -17.75 10.11 -7.12
CA PRO A 138 -18.35 9.45 -8.27
C PRO A 138 -17.40 9.09 -9.42
N MET A 139 -17.94 8.25 -10.29
CA MET A 139 -17.40 7.56 -11.46
C MET A 139 -16.50 8.40 -12.40
N PRO A 140 -15.38 7.83 -12.87
CA PRO A 140 -14.50 8.46 -13.86
C PRO A 140 -15.14 8.55 -15.26
N SER A 141 -14.64 9.44 -16.12
CA SER A 141 -15.10 9.58 -17.51
C SER A 141 -14.80 8.33 -18.36
N GLN A 142 -15.54 8.11 -19.48
CA GLN A 142 -15.37 6.93 -20.35
C GLN A 142 -13.92 6.73 -20.85
N GLY A 143 -13.17 7.80 -21.11
CA GLY A 143 -11.77 7.71 -21.53
C GLY A 143 -10.86 7.22 -20.41
N GLN A 144 -11.08 7.68 -19.18
CA GLN A 144 -10.36 7.24 -18.00
C GLN A 144 -10.68 5.78 -17.62
N VAL A 145 -11.92 5.33 -17.84
CA VAL A 145 -12.31 3.93 -17.66
C VAL A 145 -11.51 3.02 -18.59
N LYS A 146 -11.45 3.34 -19.89
CA LYS A 146 -10.71 2.52 -20.88
C LYS A 146 -9.20 2.44 -20.57
N GLU A 147 -8.61 3.55 -20.13
CA GLU A 147 -7.20 3.57 -19.75
C GLU A 147 -6.97 2.77 -18.46
N ALA A 148 -7.85 2.91 -17.46
CA ALA A 148 -7.79 2.12 -16.22
C ALA A 148 -7.93 0.61 -16.49
N GLU A 149 -8.82 0.22 -17.40
CA GLU A 149 -8.96 -1.17 -17.83
C GLU A 149 -7.71 -1.70 -18.52
N ARG A 150 -7.09 -0.88 -19.40
CA ARG A 150 -5.82 -1.22 -20.05
C ARG A 150 -4.71 -1.44 -19.03
N ILE A 151 -4.53 -0.52 -18.10
CA ILE A 151 -3.55 -0.63 -17.01
C ILE A 151 -3.81 -1.88 -16.17
N THR A 152 -5.07 -2.20 -15.92
CA THR A 152 -5.47 -3.43 -15.21
C THR A 152 -5.05 -4.69 -15.97
N ARG A 153 -5.23 -4.73 -17.30
CA ARG A 153 -4.77 -5.88 -18.12
C ARG A 153 -3.24 -6.00 -18.12
N ILE A 154 -2.52 -4.88 -18.26
CA ILE A 154 -1.05 -4.88 -18.20
C ILE A 154 -0.57 -5.41 -16.82
N LYS A 155 -1.16 -4.92 -15.73
CA LYS A 155 -0.88 -5.45 -14.38
C LYS A 155 -1.16 -6.94 -14.29
N GLY A 156 -2.29 -7.39 -14.83
CA GLY A 156 -2.64 -8.82 -14.90
C GLY A 156 -1.59 -9.66 -15.64
N GLY A 157 -1.15 -9.21 -16.80
CA GLY A 157 -0.08 -9.86 -17.57
C GLY A 157 1.24 -9.96 -16.80
N LEU A 158 1.61 -8.89 -16.07
CA LEU A 158 2.83 -8.89 -15.24
C LEU A 158 2.73 -9.78 -13.99
N LEU A 159 1.52 -10.08 -13.50
CA LEU A 159 1.28 -10.85 -12.28
C LEU A 159 0.90 -12.31 -12.55
N ASN A 160 0.59 -12.68 -13.79
CA ASN A 160 0.12 -14.02 -14.14
C ASN A 160 1.11 -15.11 -13.71
N ASP A 161 2.38 -14.87 -13.93
CA ASP A 161 3.48 -15.70 -13.42
C ASP A 161 4.69 -14.82 -13.09
N LEU A 162 5.04 -14.69 -11.82
CA LEU A 162 6.17 -13.87 -11.38
C LEU A 162 7.53 -14.47 -11.77
N SER A 163 7.58 -15.76 -12.10
CA SER A 163 8.78 -16.45 -12.53
C SER A 163 9.01 -16.34 -14.05
N ASP A 164 7.93 -16.25 -14.84
CA ASP A 164 7.96 -16.11 -16.30
C ASP A 164 7.12 -14.91 -16.76
N VAL A 165 7.71 -13.73 -16.66
CA VAL A 165 7.04 -12.46 -16.95
C VAL A 165 7.17 -12.10 -18.43
N PRO A 166 6.06 -11.71 -19.12
CA PRO A 166 6.12 -11.24 -20.48
C PRO A 166 7.02 -10.01 -20.62
N THR A 167 7.72 -9.93 -21.75
CA THR A 167 8.54 -8.76 -22.07
C THR A 167 7.69 -7.51 -22.29
N LEU A 168 8.31 -6.32 -22.20
CA LEU A 168 7.60 -5.07 -22.51
C LEU A 168 7.08 -5.03 -23.93
N ASP A 169 7.80 -5.65 -24.89
CA ASP A 169 7.37 -5.75 -26.29
C ASP A 169 6.11 -6.62 -26.42
N GLN A 170 6.06 -7.76 -25.75
CA GLN A 170 4.87 -8.62 -25.73
C GLN A 170 3.66 -7.92 -25.13
N LEU A 171 3.83 -7.24 -23.99
CA LEU A 171 2.75 -6.45 -23.37
C LEU A 171 2.28 -5.28 -24.25
N ALA A 172 3.21 -4.58 -24.88
CA ALA A 172 2.91 -3.50 -25.79
C ALA A 172 2.12 -3.99 -27.01
N GLN A 173 2.55 -5.13 -27.59
CA GLN A 173 1.85 -5.75 -28.72
C GLN A 173 0.42 -6.20 -28.36
N GLN A 174 0.21 -6.79 -27.19
CA GLN A 174 -1.10 -7.21 -26.71
C GLN A 174 -2.09 -6.03 -26.56
N GLU A 175 -1.59 -4.86 -26.19
CA GLU A 175 -2.41 -3.65 -26.02
C GLU A 175 -2.43 -2.72 -27.26
N ASN A 176 -1.79 -3.14 -28.38
CA ASN A 176 -1.62 -2.33 -29.60
C ASN A 176 -0.93 -0.99 -29.33
N LEU A 177 0.11 -0.99 -28.52
CA LEU A 177 0.90 0.18 -28.15
C LEU A 177 2.35 0.02 -28.61
N SER A 178 3.07 1.13 -28.74
CA SER A 178 4.53 1.09 -28.70
C SER A 178 5.02 0.88 -27.26
N VAL A 179 6.18 0.28 -27.08
CA VAL A 179 6.79 0.11 -25.74
C VAL A 179 6.93 1.44 -25.01
N ALA A 180 7.33 2.50 -25.72
CA ALA A 180 7.45 3.84 -25.15
C ALA A 180 6.10 4.39 -24.64
N HIS A 181 5.02 4.12 -25.37
CA HIS A 181 3.68 4.53 -24.94
C HIS A 181 3.22 3.71 -23.73
N LEU A 182 3.38 2.37 -23.75
CA LEU A 182 3.07 1.51 -22.62
C LEU A 182 3.79 1.96 -21.35
N VAL A 183 5.12 2.17 -21.41
CA VAL A 183 5.91 2.58 -20.25
C VAL A 183 5.45 3.94 -19.72
N ARG A 184 5.17 4.90 -20.60
CA ARG A 184 4.74 6.25 -20.22
C ARG A 184 3.35 6.25 -19.61
N SER A 185 2.36 5.63 -20.26
CA SER A 185 0.98 5.58 -19.77
C SER A 185 0.88 4.78 -18.46
N PHE A 186 1.61 3.67 -18.36
CA PHE A 186 1.68 2.89 -17.12
C PHE A 186 2.33 3.70 -15.98
N ASN A 187 3.47 4.37 -16.25
CA ASN A 187 4.12 5.22 -15.26
C ASN A 187 3.24 6.39 -14.82
N GLN A 188 2.50 7.00 -15.76
CA GLN A 188 1.56 8.07 -15.44
C GLN A 188 0.41 7.60 -14.56
N ALA A 189 -0.15 6.41 -14.82
CA ALA A 189 -1.30 5.88 -14.09
C ALA A 189 -0.92 5.21 -12.76
N VAL A 190 0.32 4.71 -12.63
CA VAL A 190 0.75 3.87 -11.49
C VAL A 190 1.85 4.54 -10.66
N GLY A 191 2.52 5.55 -11.22
CA GLY A 191 3.63 6.25 -10.58
C GLY A 191 4.97 5.52 -10.66
N LEU A 192 5.02 4.35 -11.31
CA LEU A 192 6.23 3.58 -11.58
C LEU A 192 6.22 2.99 -12.98
N PRO A 193 7.39 2.85 -13.63
CA PRO A 193 7.51 2.03 -14.82
C PRO A 193 7.12 0.57 -14.55
N PRO A 194 6.63 -0.19 -15.56
CA PRO A 194 6.11 -1.55 -15.39
C PRO A 194 7.04 -2.51 -14.65
N LEU A 195 8.33 -2.55 -15.00
CA LEU A 195 9.31 -3.46 -14.37
C LEU A 195 9.66 -3.05 -12.93
N ALA A 196 9.67 -1.76 -12.62
CA ALA A 196 9.86 -1.28 -11.26
C ALA A 196 8.65 -1.62 -10.38
N TRP A 197 7.44 -1.49 -10.92
CA TRP A 197 6.22 -1.91 -10.25
C TRP A 197 6.18 -3.42 -10.04
N LEU A 198 6.53 -4.23 -11.05
CA LEU A 198 6.66 -5.68 -10.92
C LEU A 198 7.62 -6.07 -9.79
N MET A 199 8.76 -5.37 -9.67
CA MET A 199 9.71 -5.64 -8.60
C MET A 199 9.10 -5.41 -7.22
N GLN A 200 8.29 -4.38 -7.03
CA GLN A 200 7.53 -4.18 -5.79
C GLN A 200 6.59 -5.36 -5.52
N ARG A 201 5.89 -5.83 -6.55
CA ARG A 201 4.97 -6.99 -6.43
C ARG A 201 5.70 -8.28 -6.05
N ARG A 202 6.87 -8.52 -6.64
CA ARG A 202 7.75 -9.64 -6.27
C ARG A 202 8.17 -9.56 -4.81
N MET A 203 8.49 -8.37 -4.29
CA MET A 203 8.85 -8.16 -2.88
C MET A 203 7.65 -8.39 -1.95
N CYS A 204 6.44 -7.97 -2.34
CA CYS A 204 5.22 -8.25 -1.59
C CYS A 204 4.99 -9.77 -1.47
N LYS A 205 5.04 -10.49 -2.59
CA LYS A 205 4.88 -11.95 -2.62
C LYS A 205 5.97 -12.66 -1.82
N ALA A 206 7.21 -12.18 -1.91
CA ALA A 206 8.31 -12.70 -1.11
C ALA A 206 8.06 -12.57 0.40
N ARG A 207 7.57 -11.42 0.87
CA ARG A 207 7.21 -11.24 2.29
C ARG A 207 6.12 -12.21 2.72
N GLU A 208 5.09 -12.39 1.91
CA GLU A 208 4.02 -13.35 2.17
C GLU A 208 4.56 -14.77 2.34
N LEU A 209 5.34 -15.26 1.36
CA LEU A 209 5.91 -16.61 1.39
C LEU A 209 6.88 -16.81 2.58
N LEU A 210 7.69 -15.79 2.90
CA LEU A 210 8.59 -15.83 4.05
C LEU A 210 7.82 -15.91 5.37
N ARG A 211 6.68 -15.20 5.52
CA ARG A 211 5.78 -15.32 6.68
C ARG A 211 5.14 -16.70 6.79
N GLN A 212 4.95 -17.39 5.68
CA GLN A 212 4.45 -18.78 5.65
C GLN A 212 5.55 -19.81 5.94
N GLY A 213 6.78 -19.38 6.20
CA GLY A 213 7.91 -20.27 6.54
C GLY A 213 8.65 -20.86 5.35
N ALA A 214 8.35 -20.46 4.11
CA ALA A 214 9.00 -20.97 2.92
C ALA A 214 10.53 -20.77 2.97
N ALA A 215 11.28 -21.72 2.36
CA ALA A 215 12.73 -21.64 2.29
C ALA A 215 13.16 -20.45 1.40
N ILE A 216 14.19 -19.70 1.80
CA ILE A 216 14.62 -18.47 1.10
C ILE A 216 15.01 -18.78 -0.37
N SER A 217 15.63 -19.93 -0.62
CA SER A 217 15.98 -20.36 -1.97
C SER A 217 14.74 -20.64 -2.85
N GLN A 218 13.70 -21.24 -2.26
CA GLN A 218 12.43 -21.49 -2.94
C GLN A 218 11.72 -20.17 -3.24
N VAL A 219 11.62 -19.27 -2.24
CA VAL A 219 11.02 -17.93 -2.43
C VAL A 219 11.72 -17.19 -3.57
N ALA A 220 13.06 -17.25 -3.66
CA ALA A 220 13.79 -16.61 -4.75
C ALA A 220 13.30 -17.08 -6.14
N GLY A 221 13.12 -18.38 -6.33
CA GLY A 221 12.59 -18.94 -7.59
C GLY A 221 11.13 -18.53 -7.82
N ASP A 222 10.28 -18.70 -6.82
CA ASP A 222 8.84 -18.42 -6.90
C ASP A 222 8.52 -16.95 -7.26
N VAL A 223 9.41 -16.02 -6.90
CA VAL A 223 9.28 -14.60 -7.25
C VAL A 223 10.15 -14.17 -8.42
N GLY A 224 10.69 -15.12 -9.19
CA GLY A 224 11.35 -14.87 -10.47
C GLY A 224 12.79 -14.35 -10.39
N PHE A 225 13.57 -14.77 -9.38
CA PHE A 225 15.01 -14.55 -9.34
C PHE A 225 15.76 -15.82 -9.73
N ALA A 226 16.81 -15.65 -10.52
CA ALA A 226 17.65 -16.76 -10.97
C ALA A 226 18.39 -17.46 -9.83
N ASP A 227 18.70 -16.73 -8.75
CA ASP A 227 19.40 -17.25 -7.58
C ASP A 227 19.07 -16.52 -6.29
N GLN A 228 19.35 -17.17 -5.15
CA GLN A 228 19.11 -16.64 -3.82
C GLN A 228 19.96 -15.40 -3.49
N ALA A 229 21.16 -15.28 -4.05
CA ALA A 229 22.08 -14.16 -3.75
C ALA A 229 21.53 -12.87 -4.36
N HIS A 230 21.07 -12.93 -5.62
CA HIS A 230 20.41 -11.82 -6.31
C HIS A 230 19.12 -11.42 -5.59
N PHE A 231 18.28 -12.39 -5.24
CA PHE A 231 17.08 -12.16 -4.44
C PHE A 231 17.39 -11.46 -3.11
N THR A 232 18.38 -11.95 -2.36
CA THR A 232 18.74 -11.39 -1.04
C THR A 232 19.18 -9.93 -1.16
N LYS A 233 19.97 -9.58 -2.19
CA LYS A 233 20.37 -8.18 -2.44
C LYS A 233 19.15 -7.31 -2.78
N ALA A 234 18.28 -7.78 -3.67
CA ALA A 234 17.06 -7.06 -4.02
C ALA A 234 16.14 -6.89 -2.80
N PHE A 235 15.86 -7.97 -2.06
CA PHE A 235 15.01 -7.93 -0.88
C PHE A 235 15.52 -6.95 0.18
N ASN A 236 16.84 -6.96 0.46
CA ASN A 236 17.45 -6.01 1.39
C ASN A 236 17.32 -4.56 0.93
N ARG A 237 17.48 -4.30 -0.37
CA ARG A 237 17.31 -2.96 -0.95
C ARG A 237 15.89 -2.42 -0.76
N TYR A 238 14.88 -3.28 -0.89
CA TYR A 238 13.46 -2.89 -0.83
C TYR A 238 12.87 -2.90 0.58
N ASN A 239 13.39 -3.72 1.49
CA ASN A 239 12.83 -3.92 2.83
C ASN A 239 13.78 -3.47 3.96
N ALA A 240 14.95 -2.91 3.63
CA ALA A 240 16.00 -2.48 4.58
C ALA A 240 16.47 -3.60 5.54
N MET A 241 16.22 -4.86 5.21
CA MET A 241 16.65 -6.04 5.96
C MET A 241 16.75 -7.25 5.05
N THR A 242 17.55 -8.24 5.44
CA THR A 242 17.67 -9.48 4.67
C THR A 242 16.44 -10.38 4.84
N PRO A 243 16.17 -11.32 3.88
CA PRO A 243 15.07 -12.28 4.02
C PRO A 243 15.17 -13.12 5.31
N GLY A 244 16.39 -13.46 5.74
CA GLY A 244 16.64 -14.20 6.98
C GLY A 244 16.33 -13.38 8.23
N GLN A 245 16.61 -12.08 8.23
CA GLN A 245 16.22 -11.17 9.30
C GLN A 245 14.70 -10.99 9.34
N PHE A 246 14.09 -10.77 8.18
CA PHE A 246 12.63 -10.63 8.06
C PHE A 246 11.90 -11.85 8.62
N ARG A 247 12.34 -13.06 8.26
CA ARG A 247 11.76 -14.30 8.77
C ARG A 247 11.85 -14.42 10.31
N ARG A 248 13.01 -14.08 10.91
CA ARG A 248 13.21 -14.16 12.37
C ARG A 248 12.35 -13.19 13.18
N ILE A 249 11.96 -12.05 12.61
CA ILE A 249 11.11 -11.06 13.28
C ILE A 249 9.63 -11.49 13.26
N ASN A 250 9.24 -12.31 12.27
CA ASN A 250 7.85 -12.71 12.05
C ASN A 250 7.56 -14.16 12.51
N PHE A 251 8.54 -14.82 13.12
CA PHE A 251 8.46 -16.10 13.83
C PHE A 251 9.18 -15.97 15.18
#